data_b40cf26aa7d96cc6a023e9dcd4e02484
#
_entry.id   b40cf26aa7d96cc6a023e9dcd4e02484
#
_cell.length_a   1.000
_cell.length_b   1.000
_cell.length_c   1.000
_cell.angle_alpha   90.00
_cell.angle_beta   90.00
_cell.angle_gamma   90.00
#
_symmetry.space_group_name_H-M   'P 1'
#
loop_
_entity.id
_entity.type
_entity.pdbx_description
1 polymer ?
#
loop_
_entity_poly.entity_id
_entity_poly.type
_entity_poly.pdbx_seq_one_letter_code
_entity_poly.pdbx_strand_id
1 'polypeptide(L)'
;MTEQELKRFIINFINKKETENKDKDIIEYSYYELRVKAGLSENEINELLRISRDYFQNKNYNVYFTNAEYYYKGKKKKVETNDYLIAIKS
;
A
#
# COMPACT_ATOMS: atom_id res chain seq x y z
N MET A 1 -5.04 11.64 -15.48
CA MET A 1 -5.31 12.28 -14.18
C MET A 1 -4.38 13.46 -13.98
N THR A 2 -4.90 14.60 -13.55
CA THR A 2 -4.06 15.74 -13.21
C THR A 2 -3.29 15.44 -11.90
N GLU A 3 -2.26 16.25 -11.63
CA GLU A 3 -1.49 16.10 -10.40
C GLU A 3 -2.37 16.28 -9.15
N GLN A 4 -3.28 17.24 -9.16
CA GLN A 4 -4.19 17.45 -8.04
C GLN A 4 -5.18 16.31 -7.87
N GLU A 5 -5.70 15.78 -8.97
CA GLU A 5 -6.59 14.63 -8.95
C GLU A 5 -5.87 13.41 -8.38
N LEU A 6 -4.62 13.21 -8.78
CA LEU A 6 -3.83 12.09 -8.25
C LEU A 6 -3.59 12.22 -6.76
N LYS A 7 -3.21 13.41 -6.29
CA LYS A 7 -3.01 13.64 -4.85
C LYS A 7 -4.26 13.36 -4.05
N ARG A 8 -5.41 13.81 -4.55
CA ARG A 8 -6.70 13.56 -3.90
C ARG A 8 -7.01 12.07 -3.88
N PHE A 9 -6.79 11.38 -4.99
CA PHE A 9 -6.99 9.95 -5.07
C PHE A 9 -6.13 9.22 -4.05
N ILE A 10 -4.85 9.58 -3.94
CA ILE A 10 -3.91 8.92 -3.02
C ILE A 10 -4.37 9.10 -1.58
N ILE A 11 -4.72 10.31 -1.18
CA ILE A 11 -5.19 10.58 0.18
C ILE A 11 -6.45 9.77 0.49
N ASN A 12 -7.40 9.76 -0.43
CA ASN A 12 -8.64 9.01 -0.25
C ASN A 12 -8.38 7.51 -0.19
N PHE A 13 -7.47 7.01 -1.00
CA PHE A 13 -7.12 5.59 -1.01
C PHE A 13 -6.48 5.16 0.31
N ILE A 14 -5.54 5.95 0.81
CA ILE A 14 -4.88 5.67 2.11
C ILE A 14 -5.93 5.65 3.23
N ASN A 15 -6.80 6.65 3.28
CA ASN A 15 -7.84 6.73 4.29
C ASN A 15 -8.81 5.55 4.23
N LYS A 16 -9.17 5.15 3.02
CA LYS A 16 -10.05 3.99 2.81
C LYS A 16 -9.39 2.72 3.32
N LYS A 17 -8.12 2.52 2.99
CA LYS A 17 -7.37 1.34 3.45
C LYS A 17 -7.25 1.30 4.96
N GLU A 18 -6.98 2.41 5.60
CA GLU A 18 -6.92 2.46 7.06
C GLU A 18 -8.28 2.13 7.68
N THR A 19 -9.34 2.72 7.16
CA THR A 19 -10.68 2.51 7.68
C THR A 19 -11.12 1.06 7.54
N GLU A 20 -10.87 0.45 6.39
CA GLU A 20 -11.25 -0.94 6.12
C GLU A 20 -10.45 -1.95 6.94
N ASN A 21 -9.26 -1.57 7.37
CA ASN A 21 -8.33 -2.48 8.03
C ASN A 21 -7.96 -2.05 9.47
N LYS A 22 -8.77 -1.19 10.09
CA LYS A 22 -8.43 -0.66 11.42
C LYS A 22 -8.31 -1.72 12.49
N ASP A 23 -9.01 -2.85 12.34
CA ASP A 23 -8.96 -3.97 13.28
C ASP A 23 -7.98 -5.06 12.84
N LYS A 24 -7.22 -4.81 11.78
CA LYS A 24 -6.25 -5.77 11.24
C LYS A 24 -4.84 -5.23 11.39
N ASP A 25 -3.88 -6.15 11.47
CA ASP A 25 -2.47 -5.81 11.59
C ASP A 25 -1.81 -5.55 10.24
N ILE A 26 -2.43 -5.98 9.15
CA ILE A 26 -1.85 -5.91 7.80
C ILE A 26 -2.76 -5.15 6.86
N ILE A 27 -2.16 -4.23 6.10
CA ILE A 27 -2.82 -3.52 5.00
C ILE A 27 -2.14 -3.94 3.71
N GLU A 28 -2.92 -4.32 2.70
CA GLU A 28 -2.40 -4.78 1.42
C GLU A 28 -2.90 -3.89 0.27
N TYR A 29 -1.99 -3.56 -0.67
CA TYR A 29 -2.33 -2.86 -1.90
C TYR A 29 -2.16 -3.84 -3.04
N SER A 30 -3.25 -4.28 -3.65
CA SER A 30 -3.21 -5.28 -4.70
C SER A 30 -3.05 -4.67 -6.10
N TYR A 31 -2.49 -5.47 -7.01
CA TYR A 31 -2.42 -5.13 -8.43
C TYR A 31 -3.82 -4.82 -8.97
N TYR A 32 -4.79 -5.65 -8.62
CA TYR A 32 -6.16 -5.49 -9.11
C TYR A 32 -6.75 -4.14 -8.72
N GLU A 33 -6.57 -3.72 -7.47
CA GLU A 33 -7.10 -2.44 -6.99
C GLU A 33 -6.53 -1.25 -7.75
N LEU A 34 -5.24 -1.27 -8.04
CA LEU A 34 -4.55 -0.11 -8.58
C LEU A 34 -4.52 -0.09 -10.10
N ARG A 35 -4.25 -1.24 -10.73
CA ARG A 35 -4.14 -1.31 -12.20
C ARG A 35 -5.47 -1.54 -12.88
N VAL A 36 -6.28 -2.44 -12.34
CA VAL A 36 -7.52 -2.84 -13.01
C VAL A 36 -8.68 -1.95 -12.58
N LYS A 37 -8.92 -1.87 -11.29
CA LYS A 37 -10.08 -1.14 -10.77
C LYS A 37 -9.89 0.38 -10.86
N ALA A 38 -8.77 0.89 -10.43
CA ALA A 38 -8.50 2.33 -10.45
C ALA A 38 -7.90 2.81 -11.79
N GLY A 39 -7.34 1.90 -12.58
CA GLY A 39 -6.79 2.24 -13.88
C GLY A 39 -5.57 3.15 -13.83
N LEU A 40 -4.77 3.07 -12.78
CA LEU A 40 -3.60 3.92 -12.64
C LEU A 40 -2.47 3.48 -13.54
N SER A 41 -1.73 4.44 -14.08
CA SER A 41 -0.48 4.18 -14.80
C SER A 41 0.62 3.79 -13.82
N GLU A 42 1.71 3.26 -14.35
CA GLU A 42 2.86 2.87 -13.53
C GLU A 42 3.45 4.05 -12.75
N ASN A 43 3.57 5.21 -13.40
CA ASN A 43 4.07 6.41 -12.72
C ASN A 43 3.13 6.87 -11.59
N GLU A 44 1.83 6.78 -11.81
CA GLU A 44 0.85 7.12 -10.79
C GLU A 44 0.91 6.15 -9.62
N ILE A 45 1.08 4.87 -9.89
CA ILE A 45 1.24 3.85 -8.85
C ILE A 45 2.52 4.11 -8.04
N ASN A 46 3.63 4.40 -8.70
CA ASN A 46 4.89 4.68 -8.01
C ASN A 46 4.76 5.86 -7.04
N GLU A 47 4.06 6.91 -7.45
CA GLU A 47 3.81 8.05 -6.58
C GLU A 47 2.93 7.67 -5.39
N LEU A 48 1.87 6.89 -5.63
CA LEU A 48 0.99 6.41 -4.58
C LEU A 48 1.78 5.54 -3.58
N LEU A 49 2.63 4.65 -4.06
CA LEU A 49 3.42 3.78 -3.19
C LEU A 49 4.40 4.57 -2.33
N ARG A 50 5.07 5.58 -2.92
CA ARG A 50 6.01 6.44 -2.20
C ARG A 50 5.32 7.19 -1.06
N ILE A 51 4.20 7.82 -1.36
CA ILE A 51 3.44 8.59 -0.37
C ILE A 51 2.89 7.67 0.72
N SER A 52 2.35 6.51 0.32
CA SER A 52 1.81 5.54 1.27
C SER A 52 2.88 5.00 2.20
N ARG A 53 4.07 4.69 1.67
CA ARG A 53 5.20 4.23 2.48
C ARG A 53 5.53 5.26 3.56
N ASP A 54 5.69 6.51 3.18
CA ASP A 54 6.05 7.58 4.12
C ASP A 54 4.95 7.75 5.17
N TYR A 55 3.70 7.71 4.75
CA TYR A 55 2.57 7.83 5.64
C TYR A 55 2.53 6.72 6.68
N PHE A 56 2.63 5.47 6.24
CA PHE A 56 2.55 4.33 7.16
C PHE A 56 3.79 4.19 8.04
N GLN A 57 4.97 4.50 7.52
CA GLN A 57 6.18 4.49 8.35
C GLN A 57 6.09 5.51 9.48
N ASN A 58 5.51 6.68 9.23
CA ASN A 58 5.29 7.69 10.24
C ASN A 58 4.26 7.26 11.30
N LYS A 59 3.46 6.26 10.98
CA LYS A 59 2.48 5.68 11.92
C LYS A 59 2.93 4.36 12.54
N ASN A 60 4.22 4.09 12.48
CA ASN A 60 4.83 2.88 13.06
C ASN A 60 4.42 1.58 12.39
N TYR A 61 4.17 1.62 11.08
CA TYR A 61 4.03 0.42 10.28
C TYR A 61 5.37 0.09 9.64
N ASN A 62 5.63 -1.20 9.47
CA ASN A 62 6.71 -1.68 8.61
C ASN A 62 6.15 -1.89 7.22
N VAL A 63 6.78 -1.28 6.22
CA VAL A 63 6.27 -1.31 4.83
C VAL A 63 7.21 -2.14 3.96
N TYR A 64 6.63 -3.05 3.20
CA TYR A 64 7.36 -3.94 2.29
C TYR A 64 6.72 -3.89 0.91
N PHE A 65 7.58 -3.90 -0.12
CA PHE A 65 7.13 -3.88 -1.51
C PHE A 65 7.16 -5.28 -2.13
N THR A 66 6.66 -5.41 -3.33
CA THR A 66 6.59 -6.68 -4.07
C THR A 66 7.91 -7.44 -3.99
N ASN A 67 7.84 -8.73 -3.71
CA ASN A 67 8.96 -9.65 -3.60
C ASN A 67 9.87 -9.44 -2.39
N ALA A 68 9.62 -8.44 -1.54
CA ALA A 68 10.39 -8.26 -0.32
C ALA A 68 10.07 -9.37 0.68
N GLU A 69 11.08 -9.81 1.42
CA GLU A 69 10.93 -10.79 2.48
C GLU A 69 10.71 -10.08 3.82
N TYR A 70 9.88 -10.67 4.67
CA TYR A 70 9.61 -10.14 6.00
C TYR A 70 9.25 -11.26 6.96
N TYR A 71 9.29 -10.94 8.25
CA TYR A 71 8.86 -11.88 9.30
C TYR A 71 7.53 -11.43 9.88
N TYR A 72 6.61 -12.36 10.01
CA TYR A 72 5.31 -12.09 10.61
C TYR A 72 4.94 -13.25 11.52
N LYS A 73 4.74 -12.95 12.80
CA LYS A 73 4.42 -13.96 13.82
C LYS A 73 5.43 -15.12 13.83
N GLY A 74 6.73 -14.78 13.71
CA GLY A 74 7.80 -15.74 13.74
C GLY A 74 8.02 -16.53 12.47
N LYS A 75 7.29 -16.24 11.41
CA LYS A 75 7.43 -16.94 10.13
C LYS A 75 7.97 -16.01 9.07
N LYS A 76 8.90 -16.53 8.27
CA LYS A 76 9.42 -15.82 7.11
C LYS A 76 8.40 -15.86 5.99
N LYS A 77 8.07 -14.69 5.44
CA LYS A 77 7.10 -14.54 4.36
C LYS A 77 7.67 -13.64 3.26
N LYS A 78 7.00 -13.62 2.14
CA LYS A 78 7.37 -12.80 1.00
C LYS A 78 6.12 -12.09 0.48
N VAL A 79 6.25 -10.82 0.12
CA VAL A 79 5.15 -10.09 -0.51
C VAL A 79 4.88 -10.72 -1.88
N GLU A 80 3.65 -11.13 -2.10
CA GLU A 80 3.26 -11.82 -3.32
C GLU A 80 3.34 -10.91 -4.54
N THR A 81 3.46 -11.53 -5.73
CA THR A 81 3.54 -10.79 -6.98
C THR A 81 2.27 -10.02 -7.31
N ASN A 82 1.14 -10.43 -6.72
CA ASN A 82 -0.13 -9.74 -6.91
C ASN A 82 -0.28 -8.49 -6.04
N ASP A 83 0.63 -8.26 -5.11
CA ASP A 83 0.60 -7.11 -4.22
C ASP A 83 1.72 -6.16 -4.53
N TYR A 84 1.41 -4.87 -4.54
CA TYR A 84 2.41 -3.83 -4.68
C TYR A 84 3.08 -3.49 -3.35
N LEU A 85 2.31 -3.56 -2.27
CA LEU A 85 2.78 -3.12 -0.97
C LEU A 85 1.98 -3.81 0.11
N ILE A 86 2.67 -4.16 1.21
CA ILE A 86 2.00 -4.46 2.47
C ILE A 86 2.57 -3.58 3.56
N ALA A 87 1.71 -3.20 4.50
CA ALA A 87 2.10 -2.44 5.68
C ALA A 87 1.66 -3.24 6.90
N ILE A 88 2.60 -3.51 7.79
CA ILE A 88 2.37 -4.33 8.98
C ILE A 88 2.56 -3.47 10.22
N LYS A 89 1.54 -3.43 11.07
CA LYS A 89 1.58 -2.69 12.32
C LYS A 89 2.65 -3.27 13.25
N SER A 90 3.50 -2.40 13.77
CA SER A 90 4.52 -2.86 14.73
C SER A 90 3.99 -3.00 16.14
#